data_7e84f9f62c974fd0669071e426e244d1
#
_entry.id   7e84f9f62c974fd0669071e426e244d1
#
_cell.length_a   1.000
_cell.length_b   1.000
_cell.length_c   1.000
_cell.angle_alpha   90.00
_cell.angle_beta   90.00
_cell.angle_gamma   90.00
#
_symmetry.space_group_name_H-M   'P 1'
#
loop_
_entity.id
_entity.type
_entity.pdbx_description
1 polymer ?
#
loop_
_entity_poly.entity_id
_entity_poly.type
_entity_poly.pdbx_seq_one_letter_code
_entity_poly.pdbx_strand_id
1 'polypeptide(L)'
;HSDLRRARSATQSMIPTKTGAAAAVGLVLPELNGKLDGFAVRVPTINVSLVDLSFIAARDTTVEEVNKILKEASESKELKGILNYNDKPLVSVDFNHCPASSTFDSTLTKVSGRLVKVTSWYDNEWGFSNRMLDTTVALMNAK
;
A
#
# COMPACT_ATOMS: atom_id res chain seq x y z
N HIS A 1 10.62 12.51 -22.81
CA HIS A 1 9.33 11.92 -22.49
C HIS A 1 8.20 12.90 -22.79
N SER A 2 7.09 12.46 -23.35
CA SER A 2 5.96 13.33 -23.73
C SER A 2 5.26 13.98 -22.52
N ASP A 3 5.24 13.30 -21.37
CA ASP A 3 4.82 13.89 -20.10
C ASP A 3 5.97 14.78 -19.57
N LEU A 4 5.73 16.09 -19.54
CA LEU A 4 6.74 17.08 -19.15
C LEU A 4 7.21 16.96 -17.69
N ARG A 5 6.38 16.44 -16.78
CA ARG A 5 6.80 16.15 -15.41
C ARG A 5 7.75 14.97 -15.36
N ARG A 6 7.43 13.88 -16.07
CA ARG A 6 8.26 12.67 -16.14
C ARG A 6 9.56 12.86 -16.95
N ALA A 7 9.66 13.94 -17.70
CA ALA A 7 10.87 14.32 -18.41
C ALA A 7 11.94 14.97 -17.52
N ARG A 8 11.63 15.23 -16.23
CA ARG A 8 12.54 15.88 -15.28
C ARG A 8 13.42 14.87 -14.54
N SER A 9 14.46 15.36 -13.85
CA SER A 9 15.40 14.52 -13.09
C SER A 9 14.74 13.88 -11.88
N ALA A 10 14.61 12.55 -11.89
CA ALA A 10 14.04 11.80 -10.80
C ALA A 10 14.95 11.73 -9.56
N THR A 11 16.25 11.95 -9.71
CA THR A 11 17.22 11.91 -8.62
C THR A 11 17.25 13.19 -7.77
N GLN A 12 16.60 14.26 -8.25
CA GLN A 12 16.63 15.57 -7.58
C GLN A 12 15.25 16.22 -7.47
N SER A 13 14.20 15.52 -7.85
CA SER A 13 12.86 16.09 -7.93
C SER A 13 11.81 15.15 -7.39
N MET A 14 10.77 15.70 -6.77
CA MET A 14 9.51 15.02 -6.56
C MET A 14 8.65 15.19 -7.83
N ILE A 15 8.24 14.08 -8.42
CA ILE A 15 7.54 14.08 -9.71
C ILE A 15 6.13 13.51 -9.54
N PRO A 16 5.07 14.35 -9.50
CA PRO A 16 3.70 13.86 -9.58
C PRO A 16 3.45 13.21 -10.95
N THR A 17 2.83 12.04 -10.94
CA THR A 17 2.53 11.29 -12.16
C THR A 17 1.20 10.55 -12.03
N LYS A 18 0.55 10.32 -13.16
CA LYS A 18 -0.65 9.49 -13.19
C LYS A 18 -0.32 8.06 -12.76
N THR A 19 -1.27 7.42 -12.08
CA THR A 19 -1.24 5.99 -11.75
C THR A 19 -2.58 5.35 -12.10
N GLY A 20 -2.55 4.11 -12.53
CA GLY A 20 -3.75 3.28 -12.70
C GLY A 20 -4.13 2.49 -11.45
N ALA A 21 -3.38 2.63 -10.35
CA ALA A 21 -3.57 1.79 -9.17
C ALA A 21 -4.97 1.90 -8.55
N ALA A 22 -5.49 3.12 -8.42
CA ALA A 22 -6.84 3.32 -7.86
C ALA A 22 -7.94 2.66 -8.72
N ALA A 23 -7.83 2.77 -10.05
CA ALA A 23 -8.76 2.11 -10.97
C ALA A 23 -8.61 0.57 -10.94
N ALA A 24 -7.38 0.07 -10.81
CA ALA A 24 -7.11 -1.36 -10.74
C ALA A 24 -7.72 -2.03 -9.49
N VAL A 25 -7.82 -1.33 -8.37
CA VAL A 25 -8.51 -1.85 -7.18
C VAL A 25 -9.97 -2.19 -7.49
N GLY A 26 -10.68 -1.37 -8.25
CA GLY A 26 -12.07 -1.62 -8.66
C GLY A 26 -12.26 -2.87 -9.52
N LEU A 27 -11.20 -3.39 -10.18
CA LEU A 27 -11.26 -4.62 -10.96
C LEU A 27 -11.26 -5.87 -10.07
N VAL A 28 -10.60 -5.83 -8.92
CA VAL A 28 -10.48 -6.96 -7.99
C VAL A 28 -11.44 -6.86 -6.81
N LEU A 29 -11.86 -5.64 -6.46
CA LEU A 29 -12.87 -5.32 -5.44
C LEU A 29 -13.97 -4.46 -6.08
N PRO A 30 -14.96 -5.09 -6.76
CA PRO A 30 -16.00 -4.36 -7.52
C PRO A 30 -16.78 -3.34 -6.70
N GLU A 31 -16.94 -3.57 -5.39
CA GLU A 31 -17.62 -2.65 -4.47
C GLU A 31 -16.88 -1.32 -4.30
N LEU A 32 -15.60 -1.25 -4.65
CA LEU A 32 -14.77 -0.04 -4.61
C LEU A 32 -14.65 0.64 -5.99
N ASN A 33 -15.28 0.09 -7.02
CA ASN A 33 -15.20 0.67 -8.35
C ASN A 33 -15.72 2.12 -8.37
N GLY A 34 -14.90 3.04 -8.87
CA GLY A 34 -15.20 4.46 -8.94
C GLY A 34 -15.17 5.21 -7.59
N LYS A 35 -14.80 4.53 -6.49
CA LYS A 35 -14.72 5.15 -5.14
C LYS A 35 -13.30 5.57 -4.76
N LEU A 36 -12.30 5.16 -5.50
CA LEU A 36 -10.89 5.48 -5.27
C LEU A 36 -10.34 6.31 -6.43
N ASP A 37 -9.58 7.33 -6.09
CA ASP A 37 -8.80 8.13 -7.03
C ASP A 37 -7.46 8.50 -6.40
N GLY A 38 -6.50 8.90 -7.22
CA GLY A 38 -5.20 9.31 -6.73
C GLY A 38 -4.15 9.50 -7.82
N PHE A 39 -2.99 9.91 -7.39
CA PHE A 39 -1.81 10.04 -8.24
C PHE A 39 -0.59 9.52 -7.47
N ALA A 40 0.47 9.19 -8.20
CA ALA A 40 1.74 8.81 -7.59
C ALA A 40 2.69 10.00 -7.53
N VAL A 41 3.56 10.03 -6.54
CA VAL A 41 4.70 10.95 -6.47
C VAL A 41 5.98 10.13 -6.50
N ARG A 42 6.78 10.31 -7.55
CA ARG A 42 8.13 9.73 -7.60
C ARG A 42 9.07 10.61 -6.78
N VAL A 43 9.87 9.98 -5.95
CA VAL A 43 10.83 10.65 -5.06
C VAL A 43 12.22 10.08 -5.26
N PRO A 44 13.29 10.80 -4.89
CA PRO A 44 14.67 10.33 -4.96
C PRO A 44 14.99 9.23 -3.93
N THR A 45 14.32 8.09 -4.06
CA THR A 45 14.49 6.89 -3.22
C THR A 45 14.75 5.70 -4.12
N ILE A 46 15.75 4.90 -3.79
CA ILE A 46 16.23 3.81 -4.65
C ILE A 46 15.18 2.72 -4.77
N ASN A 47 14.60 2.31 -3.65
CA ASN A 47 13.61 1.24 -3.58
C ASN A 47 12.62 1.49 -2.43
N VAL A 48 11.57 0.70 -2.36
CA VAL A 48 10.43 0.80 -1.43
C VAL A 48 9.51 1.99 -1.76
N SER A 49 8.25 1.72 -1.70
CA SER A 49 7.17 2.68 -1.95
C SER A 49 6.25 2.80 -0.75
N LEU A 50 5.56 3.94 -0.68
CA LEU A 50 4.61 4.27 0.37
C LEU A 50 3.22 4.49 -0.24
N VAL A 51 2.22 3.83 0.31
CA VAL A 51 0.81 4.18 0.09
C VAL A 51 0.36 5.10 1.21
N ASP A 52 -0.21 6.22 0.84
CA ASP A 52 -0.87 7.18 1.72
C ASP A 52 -2.35 7.21 1.34
N LEU A 53 -3.21 6.61 2.15
CA LEU A 53 -4.64 6.50 1.89
C LEU A 53 -5.43 7.30 2.91
N SER A 54 -6.28 8.20 2.41
CA SER A 54 -7.29 8.90 3.23
C SER A 54 -8.68 8.50 2.78
N PHE A 55 -9.58 8.22 3.72
CA PHE A 55 -10.96 7.83 3.41
C PHE A 55 -11.93 8.28 4.51
N ILE A 56 -13.23 8.26 4.17
CA ILE A 56 -14.31 8.54 5.12
C ILE A 56 -14.91 7.21 5.56
N ALA A 57 -14.77 6.89 6.83
CA ALA A 57 -15.38 5.70 7.43
C ALA A 57 -16.92 5.81 7.50
N ALA A 58 -17.60 4.67 7.59
CA ALA A 58 -19.07 4.63 7.71
C ALA A 58 -19.56 5.26 9.03
N ARG A 59 -18.77 5.22 10.07
CA ARG A 59 -19.03 5.82 11.40
C ARG A 59 -17.75 6.44 11.97
N ASP A 60 -17.88 7.16 13.05
CA ASP A 60 -16.74 7.64 13.85
C ASP A 60 -15.92 6.44 14.35
N THR A 61 -14.61 6.61 14.37
CA THR A 61 -13.65 5.58 14.79
C THR A 61 -12.49 6.21 15.56
N THR A 62 -11.55 5.40 16.02
CA THR A 62 -10.34 5.83 16.72
C THR A 62 -9.09 5.23 16.10
N VAL A 63 -7.92 5.80 16.41
CA VAL A 63 -6.61 5.26 15.98
C VAL A 63 -6.44 3.81 16.47
N GLU A 64 -6.80 3.56 17.72
CA GLU A 64 -6.68 2.26 18.37
C GLU A 64 -7.56 1.21 17.68
N GLU A 65 -8.80 1.57 17.31
CA GLU A 65 -9.71 0.68 16.61
C GLU A 65 -9.18 0.32 15.22
N VAL A 66 -8.74 1.32 14.44
CA VAL A 66 -8.16 1.11 13.10
C VAL A 66 -6.92 0.22 13.19
N ASN A 67 -6.00 0.54 14.10
CA ASN A 67 -4.78 -0.23 14.29
C ASN A 67 -5.06 -1.67 14.73
N LYS A 68 -6.04 -1.89 15.62
CA LYS A 68 -6.46 -3.22 16.05
C LYS A 68 -7.01 -4.05 14.88
N ILE A 69 -7.91 -3.48 14.08
CA ILE A 69 -8.49 -4.17 12.91
C ILE A 69 -7.40 -4.62 11.94
N LEU A 70 -6.43 -3.75 11.64
CA LEU A 70 -5.37 -4.06 10.69
C LEU A 70 -4.33 -5.04 11.28
N LYS A 71 -4.11 -5.00 12.60
CA LYS A 71 -3.30 -6.00 13.28
C LYS A 71 -3.94 -7.39 13.20
N GLU A 72 -5.21 -7.50 13.57
CA GLU A 72 -5.96 -8.75 13.49
C GLU A 72 -6.01 -9.28 12.04
N ALA A 73 -6.20 -8.41 11.06
CA ALA A 73 -6.17 -8.78 9.65
C ALA A 73 -4.80 -9.33 9.23
N SER A 74 -3.69 -8.75 9.68
CA SER A 74 -2.33 -9.21 9.36
C SER A 74 -2.01 -10.60 9.95
N GLU A 75 -2.69 -10.97 11.03
CA GLU A 75 -2.55 -12.26 11.72
C GLU A 75 -3.54 -13.32 11.20
N SER A 76 -4.50 -12.91 10.33
CA SER A 76 -5.50 -13.82 9.77
C SER A 76 -4.86 -14.86 8.84
N LYS A 77 -5.54 -15.99 8.66
CA LYS A 77 -5.06 -17.07 7.78
C LYS A 77 -4.91 -16.60 6.33
N GLU A 78 -5.80 -15.71 5.88
CA GLU A 78 -5.88 -15.23 4.50
C GLU A 78 -4.78 -14.23 4.17
N LEU A 79 -4.35 -13.41 5.14
CA LEU A 79 -3.42 -12.30 4.91
C LEU A 79 -2.04 -12.50 5.54
N LYS A 80 -1.83 -13.58 6.29
CA LYS A 80 -0.54 -13.88 6.89
C LYS A 80 0.56 -14.01 5.83
N GLY A 81 1.62 -13.20 5.96
CA GLY A 81 2.72 -13.13 4.98
C GLY A 81 2.42 -12.27 3.76
N ILE A 82 1.17 -11.80 3.58
CA ILE A 82 0.75 -10.86 2.53
C ILE A 82 0.63 -9.45 3.08
N LEU A 83 -0.03 -9.31 4.23
CA LEU A 83 -0.11 -8.06 5.01
C LEU A 83 0.73 -8.20 6.28
N ASN A 84 1.70 -7.30 6.45
CA ASN A 84 2.45 -7.15 7.69
C ASN A 84 1.96 -5.95 8.50
N TYR A 85 2.29 -5.93 9.79
CA TYR A 85 1.99 -4.85 10.72
C TYR A 85 3.28 -4.30 11.32
N ASN A 86 3.48 -2.98 11.27
CA ASN A 86 4.60 -2.28 11.87
C ASN A 86 4.14 -1.36 13.01
N ASP A 87 4.79 -1.43 14.16
CA ASP A 87 4.60 -0.58 15.34
C ASP A 87 5.87 0.19 15.74
N LYS A 88 6.89 0.19 14.87
CA LYS A 88 8.19 0.81 15.12
C LYS A 88 8.38 2.02 14.20
N PRO A 89 9.18 3.02 14.62
CA PRO A 89 9.48 4.19 13.82
C PRO A 89 10.51 3.85 12.71
N LEU A 90 10.06 3.13 11.69
CA LEU A 90 10.86 2.68 10.56
C LEU A 90 10.68 3.61 9.34
N VAL A 91 11.63 3.50 8.39
CA VAL A 91 11.63 4.26 7.14
C VAL A 91 11.81 3.32 5.94
N SER A 92 11.72 3.84 4.72
CA SER A 92 11.71 3.05 3.49
C SER A 92 12.79 1.97 3.41
N VAL A 93 14.03 2.26 3.78
CA VAL A 93 15.15 1.30 3.67
C VAL A 93 14.96 0.06 4.54
N ASP A 94 14.23 0.17 5.65
CA ASP A 94 13.97 -0.95 6.56
C ASP A 94 13.03 -2.00 5.97
N PHE A 95 12.26 -1.62 4.94
CA PHE A 95 11.34 -2.51 4.24
C PHE A 95 11.92 -3.09 2.95
N ASN A 96 13.18 -2.80 2.64
CA ASN A 96 13.86 -3.37 1.50
C ASN A 96 13.93 -4.89 1.62
N HIS A 97 13.58 -5.60 0.55
CA HIS A 97 13.43 -7.06 0.50
C HIS A 97 12.37 -7.63 1.47
N CYS A 98 11.41 -6.83 1.90
CA CYS A 98 10.24 -7.33 2.58
C CYS A 98 9.35 -8.11 1.59
N PRO A 99 9.05 -9.41 1.83
CA PRO A 99 8.28 -10.22 0.90
C PRO A 99 6.77 -9.93 0.96
N ALA A 100 6.29 -9.22 1.98
CA ALA A 100 4.88 -8.87 2.10
C ALA A 100 4.45 -7.91 0.97
N SER A 101 3.21 -8.05 0.52
CA SER A 101 2.61 -7.13 -0.46
C SER A 101 2.37 -5.75 0.12
N SER A 102 2.14 -5.66 1.43
CA SER A 102 1.93 -4.42 2.15
C SER A 102 2.33 -4.58 3.62
N THR A 103 2.97 -3.58 4.20
CA THR A 103 3.23 -3.48 5.63
C THR A 103 2.54 -2.24 6.17
N PHE A 104 1.43 -2.42 6.87
CA PHE A 104 0.70 -1.33 7.50
C PHE A 104 1.54 -0.68 8.60
N ASP A 105 1.60 0.65 8.62
CA ASP A 105 2.34 1.40 9.62
C ASP A 105 1.39 2.03 10.64
N SER A 106 1.25 1.40 11.79
CA SER A 106 0.36 1.84 12.85
C SER A 106 0.78 3.14 13.52
N THR A 107 2.06 3.52 13.39
CA THR A 107 2.60 4.74 13.99
C THR A 107 2.15 6.00 13.25
N LEU A 108 1.71 5.85 12.00
CA LEU A 108 1.30 6.94 11.11
C LEU A 108 -0.23 7.08 10.96
N THR A 109 -1.01 6.23 11.61
CA THR A 109 -2.48 6.30 11.57
C THR A 109 -2.98 7.62 12.15
N LYS A 110 -3.90 8.28 11.44
CA LYS A 110 -4.58 9.49 11.91
C LYS A 110 -6.08 9.34 11.77
N VAL A 111 -6.82 9.82 12.76
CA VAL A 111 -8.28 9.79 12.77
C VAL A 111 -8.81 11.15 13.26
N SER A 112 -9.83 11.66 12.57
CA SER A 112 -10.61 12.84 12.97
C SER A 112 -12.08 12.58 12.68
N GLY A 113 -12.84 12.14 13.68
CA GLY A 113 -14.20 11.65 13.50
C GLY A 113 -14.23 10.47 12.55
N ARG A 114 -14.81 10.68 11.37
CA ARG A 114 -14.90 9.68 10.29
C ARG A 114 -13.74 9.74 9.29
N LEU A 115 -12.96 10.82 9.29
CA LEU A 115 -11.81 10.94 8.41
C LEU A 115 -10.66 10.10 8.95
N VAL A 116 -10.24 9.12 8.19
CA VAL A 116 -9.16 8.20 8.52
C VAL A 116 -8.04 8.34 7.51
N LYS A 117 -6.80 8.37 7.99
CA LYS A 117 -5.59 8.28 7.18
C LYS A 117 -4.77 7.10 7.65
N VAL A 118 -4.40 6.24 6.72
CA VAL A 118 -3.55 5.08 6.94
C VAL A 118 -2.39 5.09 5.96
N THR A 119 -1.29 4.51 6.37
CA THR A 119 -0.06 4.45 5.58
C THR A 119 0.45 3.01 5.54
N SER A 120 0.97 2.59 4.41
CA SER A 120 1.63 1.29 4.28
C SER A 120 2.85 1.34 3.37
N TRP A 121 3.84 0.50 3.69
CA TRP A 121 5.09 0.33 2.95
C TRP A 121 5.04 -0.92 2.10
N TYR A 122 5.73 -0.91 0.97
CA TYR A 122 5.92 -2.11 0.15
C TYR A 122 7.18 -2.02 -0.71
N ASP A 123 7.89 -3.13 -0.81
CA ASP A 123 8.93 -3.30 -1.82
C ASP A 123 8.25 -3.69 -3.15
N ASN A 124 8.18 -2.74 -4.06
CA ASN A 124 7.45 -2.89 -5.32
C ASN A 124 8.04 -3.94 -6.28
N GLU A 125 9.29 -4.33 -6.08
CA GLU A 125 9.96 -5.38 -6.87
C GLU A 125 9.92 -6.72 -6.15
N TRP A 126 10.41 -6.77 -4.92
CA TRP A 126 10.53 -8.00 -4.15
C TRP A 126 9.19 -8.58 -3.73
N GLY A 127 8.30 -7.75 -3.20
CA GLY A 127 6.94 -8.18 -2.84
C GLY A 127 6.17 -8.73 -4.03
N PHE A 128 6.23 -8.06 -5.18
CA PHE A 128 5.61 -8.54 -6.41
C PHE A 128 6.19 -9.88 -6.88
N SER A 129 7.51 -10.04 -6.87
CA SER A 129 8.18 -11.28 -7.26
C SER A 129 7.74 -12.46 -6.39
N ASN A 130 7.61 -12.26 -5.08
CA ASN A 130 7.07 -13.27 -4.17
C ASN A 130 5.62 -13.64 -4.51
N ARG A 131 4.76 -12.64 -4.79
CA ARG A 131 3.36 -12.91 -5.19
C ARG A 131 3.25 -13.65 -6.51
N MET A 132 4.15 -13.44 -7.45
CA MET A 132 4.20 -14.24 -8.69
C MET A 132 4.44 -15.73 -8.40
N LEU A 133 5.36 -16.04 -7.49
CA LEU A 133 5.63 -17.42 -7.07
C LEU A 133 4.41 -18.03 -6.37
N ASP A 134 3.80 -17.32 -5.43
CA ASP A 134 2.59 -17.79 -4.72
C ASP A 134 1.43 -18.05 -5.68
N THR A 135 1.22 -17.15 -6.64
CA THR A 135 0.16 -17.30 -7.66
C THR A 135 0.43 -18.52 -8.56
N THR A 136 1.70 -18.74 -8.91
CA THR A 136 2.08 -19.92 -9.69
C THR A 136 1.77 -21.22 -8.95
N VAL A 137 2.12 -21.29 -7.67
CA VAL A 137 1.80 -22.44 -6.81
C VAL A 137 0.29 -22.64 -6.68
N ALA A 138 -0.46 -21.54 -6.49
CA ALA A 138 -1.91 -21.60 -6.39
C ALA A 138 -2.54 -22.13 -7.69
N LEU A 139 -2.09 -21.67 -8.86
CA LEU A 139 -2.54 -22.15 -10.16
C LEU A 139 -2.26 -23.64 -10.36
N MET A 140 -1.07 -24.11 -9.98
CA MET A 140 -0.72 -25.54 -10.10
C MET A 140 -1.57 -26.43 -9.18
N ASN A 141 -2.04 -25.89 -8.06
CA ASN A 141 -2.89 -26.63 -7.11
C ASN A 141 -4.39 -26.43 -7.36
N ALA A 142 -4.79 -25.54 -8.26
CA ALA A 142 -6.18 -25.36 -8.66
C ALA A 142 -6.66 -26.60 -9.43
N LYS A 143 -7.73 -27.23 -8.95
CA LYS A 143 -8.38 -28.39 -9.58
C LYS A 143 -9.52 -27.93 -10.45
#